data_fec7b10e6624c01b0ea81e2b69b6b305
#
_entry.id   fec7b10e6624c01b0ea81e2b69b6b305
#
_cell.length_a   1.000
_cell.length_b   1.000
_cell.length_c   1.000
_cell.angle_alpha   90.00
_cell.angle_beta   90.00
_cell.angle_gamma   90.00
#
_symmetry.space_group_name_H-M   'P 1'
#
loop_
_entity.id
_entity.type
_entity.pdbx_description
1 polymer ?
#
loop_
_entity_poly.entity_id
_entity_poly.type
_entity_poly.pdbx_seq_one_letter_code
_entity_poly.pdbx_strand_id
1 'polypeptide(L)'
;MSGEKEDPIKLHKQGNTLCDTGQYEEAAEKFLQSSELYEKKGNFFDASNMLFKAGECSFMLKDYKTAIERFNKSAEIAFKKGFDRFGVSALEYALDCYKALGKEKDKEVVELQKKIKNVKKKLASQLF
;
A
#
# COMPACT_ATOMS: atom_id res chain seq x y z
N MET A 1 -3.44 7.49 31.26
CA MET A 1 -3.25 8.02 30.65
C MET A 1 -2.56 7.94 29.89
N SER A 2 -2.50 7.82 29.57
CA SER A 2 -1.62 7.80 28.93
C SER A 2 -1.33 8.93 28.25
N GLY A 3 -0.82 9.80 28.63
CA GLY A 3 -0.33 10.95 27.98
C GLY A 3 0.70 10.67 26.90
N GLU A 4 0.98 9.41 26.67
CA GLU A 4 1.95 9.07 25.64
C GLU A 4 1.33 9.21 24.28
N LYS A 5 1.96 10.02 23.44
CA LYS A 5 1.56 10.13 22.05
C LYS A 5 2.13 8.94 21.30
N GLU A 6 1.32 8.31 20.52
CA GLU A 6 1.79 7.25 19.64
C GLU A 6 2.74 7.83 18.61
N ASP A 7 3.81 7.10 18.36
CA ASP A 7 4.85 7.49 17.44
C ASP A 7 4.77 6.61 16.19
N PRO A 8 4.51 7.20 15.01
CA PRO A 8 4.42 6.40 13.79
C PRO A 8 5.71 5.67 13.46
N ILE A 9 6.86 6.25 13.79
CA ILE A 9 8.16 5.61 13.56
C ILE A 9 8.30 4.36 14.41
N LYS A 10 7.90 4.45 15.66
CA LYS A 10 7.95 3.31 16.58
C LYS A 10 7.03 2.18 16.11
N LEU A 11 5.81 2.54 15.69
CA LEU A 11 4.84 1.57 15.16
C LEU A 11 5.37 0.90 13.90
N HIS A 12 6.01 1.67 13.02
CA HIS A 12 6.65 1.14 11.82
C HIS A 12 7.70 0.08 12.19
N LYS A 13 8.56 0.40 13.13
CA LYS A 13 9.61 -0.53 13.59
C LYS A 13 9.01 -1.79 14.21
N GLN A 14 7.97 -1.64 15.01
CA GLN A 14 7.26 -2.78 15.58
C GLN A 14 6.65 -3.67 14.50
N GLY A 15 6.06 -3.05 13.48
CA GLY A 15 5.53 -3.78 12.33
C GLY A 15 6.60 -4.58 11.62
N ASN A 16 7.76 -3.97 11.38
CA ASN A 16 8.88 -4.64 10.73
C ASN A 16 9.36 -5.86 11.54
N THR A 17 9.48 -5.72 12.85
CA THR A 17 9.88 -6.81 13.74
C THR A 17 8.88 -7.96 13.68
N LEU A 18 7.59 -7.64 13.68
CA LEU A 18 6.53 -8.65 13.59
C LEU A 18 6.55 -9.36 12.24
N CYS A 19 6.83 -8.64 11.15
CA CYS A 19 7.01 -9.26 9.83
C CYS A 19 8.18 -10.25 9.84
N ASP A 20 9.30 -9.86 10.44
CA ASP A 20 10.50 -10.69 10.49
C ASP A 20 10.25 -12.01 11.21
N THR A 21 9.30 -12.04 12.13
CA THR A 21 8.94 -13.25 12.87
C THR A 21 7.69 -13.93 12.31
N GLY A 22 7.20 -13.48 11.16
CA GLY A 22 6.06 -14.10 10.49
C GLY A 22 4.70 -13.78 11.09
N GLN A 23 4.63 -12.79 11.98
CA GLN A 23 3.39 -12.36 12.63
C GLN A 23 2.71 -11.27 11.80
N TYR A 24 2.25 -11.66 10.60
CA TYR A 24 1.76 -10.70 9.60
C TYR A 24 0.48 -9.98 10.00
N GLU A 25 -0.42 -10.65 10.72
CA GLU A 25 -1.67 -10.04 11.13
C GLU A 25 -1.42 -8.87 12.09
N GLU A 26 -0.60 -9.12 13.11
CA GLU A 26 -0.23 -8.09 14.08
C GLU A 26 0.61 -7.00 13.43
N ALA A 27 1.52 -7.39 12.52
CA ALA A 27 2.34 -6.43 11.78
C ALA A 27 1.47 -5.46 11.00
N ALA A 28 0.44 -5.96 10.30
CA ALA A 28 -0.48 -5.13 9.54
C ALA A 28 -1.18 -4.10 10.44
N GLU A 29 -1.59 -4.50 11.64
CA GLU A 29 -2.22 -3.57 12.57
C GLU A 29 -1.29 -2.41 12.92
N LYS A 30 -0.01 -2.70 13.18
CA LYS A 30 0.98 -1.67 13.48
C LYS A 30 1.20 -0.74 12.30
N PHE A 31 1.31 -1.29 11.09
CA PHE A 31 1.46 -0.48 9.88
C PHE A 31 0.24 0.41 9.63
N LEU A 32 -0.97 -0.10 9.86
CA LEU A 32 -2.18 0.70 9.68
C LEU A 32 -2.25 1.85 10.69
N GLN A 33 -1.91 1.60 11.94
CA GLN A 33 -1.85 2.64 12.95
C GLN A 33 -0.81 3.70 12.60
N SER A 34 0.37 3.25 12.14
CA SER A 34 1.44 4.14 11.70
C SER A 34 0.98 5.01 10.53
N SER A 35 0.29 4.40 9.56
CA SER A 35 -0.24 5.12 8.40
C SER A 35 -1.17 6.25 8.80
N GLU A 36 -2.10 5.99 9.72
CA GLU A 36 -3.04 7.01 10.19
C GLU A 36 -2.32 8.18 10.85
N LEU A 37 -1.31 7.89 11.66
CA LEU A 37 -0.55 8.94 12.34
C LEU A 37 0.28 9.75 11.36
N TYR A 38 0.90 9.11 10.38
CA TYR A 38 1.64 9.84 9.34
C TYR A 38 0.71 10.74 8.53
N GLU A 39 -0.47 10.24 8.20
CA GLU A 39 -1.47 11.03 7.44
C GLU A 39 -1.89 12.27 8.23
N LYS A 40 -2.16 12.12 9.50
CA LYS A 40 -2.52 13.25 10.38
C LYS A 40 -1.41 14.29 10.46
N LYS A 41 -0.16 13.87 10.34
CA LYS A 41 1.00 14.77 10.35
C LYS A 41 1.30 15.37 8.99
N GLY A 42 0.57 14.99 7.95
CA GLY A 42 0.83 15.45 6.59
C GLY A 42 1.97 14.71 5.89
N ASN A 43 2.46 13.63 6.47
CA ASN A 43 3.52 12.80 5.89
C ASN A 43 2.91 11.74 4.98
N PHE A 44 2.45 12.17 3.81
CA PHE A 44 1.62 11.32 2.94
C PHE A 44 2.40 10.21 2.25
N PHE A 45 3.68 10.42 1.94
CA PHE A 45 4.49 9.34 1.38
C PHE A 45 4.61 8.20 2.40
N ASP A 46 4.95 8.54 3.63
CA ASP A 46 5.08 7.54 4.70
C ASP A 46 3.74 6.86 4.98
N ALA A 47 2.64 7.61 4.96
CA ALA A 47 1.31 7.04 5.15
C ALA A 47 0.99 6.03 4.06
N SER A 48 1.26 6.37 2.79
CA SER A 48 1.07 5.48 1.66
C SER A 48 1.95 4.23 1.77
N ASN A 49 3.20 4.41 2.18
CA ASN A 49 4.14 3.30 2.36
C ASN A 49 3.68 2.32 3.44
N MET A 50 3.13 2.83 4.54
CA MET A 50 2.63 1.96 5.62
C MET A 50 1.42 1.15 5.15
N LEU A 51 0.53 1.74 4.37
CA LEU A 51 -0.59 1.02 3.77
C LEU A 51 -0.09 -0.05 2.81
N PHE A 52 0.94 0.25 2.03
CA PHE A 52 1.57 -0.71 1.15
C PHE A 52 2.11 -1.90 1.95
N LYS A 53 2.83 -1.64 3.04
CA LYS A 53 3.36 -2.70 3.90
C LYS A 53 2.25 -3.53 4.53
N ALA A 54 1.15 -2.92 4.93
CA ALA A 54 -0.01 -3.65 5.43
C ALA A 54 -0.61 -4.54 4.33
N GLY A 55 -0.62 -4.06 3.09
CA GLY A 55 -1.04 -4.85 1.93
C GLY A 55 -0.15 -6.06 1.72
N GLU A 56 1.16 -5.89 1.84
CA GLU A 56 2.11 -6.99 1.75
C GLU A 56 1.86 -8.06 2.83
N CYS A 57 1.52 -7.63 4.04
CA CYS A 57 1.15 -8.55 5.12
C CYS A 57 -0.07 -9.40 4.73
N SER A 58 -1.09 -8.76 4.17
CA SER A 58 -2.28 -9.47 3.69
C SER A 58 -1.93 -10.44 2.58
N PHE A 59 -1.04 -10.04 1.67
CA PHE A 59 -0.56 -10.90 0.59
C PHE A 59 0.11 -12.15 1.16
N MET A 60 0.96 -11.99 2.16
CA MET A 60 1.65 -13.12 2.82
C MET A 60 0.66 -14.06 3.50
N LEU A 61 -0.45 -13.54 4.00
CA LEU A 61 -1.53 -14.33 4.60
C LEU A 61 -2.47 -14.94 3.55
N LYS A 62 -2.23 -14.64 2.27
CA LYS A 62 -3.10 -15.04 1.16
C LYS A 62 -4.50 -14.46 1.25
N ASP A 63 -4.65 -13.37 1.99
CA ASP A 63 -5.89 -12.60 2.05
C ASP A 63 -5.85 -11.54 0.95
N TYR A 64 -6.06 -12.00 -0.27
CA TYR A 64 -5.88 -11.15 -1.46
C TYR A 64 -6.91 -10.03 -1.54
N LYS A 65 -8.12 -10.26 -1.05
CA LYS A 65 -9.15 -9.21 -1.06
C LYS A 65 -8.73 -8.03 -0.21
N THR A 66 -8.27 -8.28 1.01
CA THR A 66 -7.79 -7.23 1.90
C THR A 66 -6.54 -6.58 1.35
N ALA A 67 -5.63 -7.38 0.75
CA ALA A 67 -4.43 -6.84 0.13
C ALA A 67 -4.77 -5.85 -0.98
N ILE A 68 -5.73 -6.18 -1.84
CA ILE A 68 -6.18 -5.29 -2.92
C ILE A 68 -6.66 -3.96 -2.35
N GLU A 69 -7.48 -3.99 -1.31
CA GLU A 69 -8.00 -2.77 -0.68
C GLU A 69 -6.88 -1.88 -0.17
N ARG A 70 -5.89 -2.49 0.48
CA ARG A 70 -4.76 -1.77 1.06
C ARG A 70 -3.82 -1.21 0.00
N PHE A 71 -3.52 -1.99 -1.05
CA PHE A 71 -2.70 -1.51 -2.16
C PHE A 71 -3.40 -0.39 -2.92
N ASN A 72 -4.71 -0.52 -3.15
CA ASN A 72 -5.47 0.53 -3.83
C ASN A 72 -5.49 1.82 -3.03
N LYS A 73 -5.66 1.73 -1.73
CA LYS A 73 -5.66 2.91 -0.87
C LYS A 73 -4.28 3.56 -0.82
N SER A 74 -3.23 2.75 -0.77
CA SER A 74 -1.86 3.23 -0.86
C SER A 74 -1.64 4.02 -2.16
N ALA A 75 -2.07 3.43 -3.29
CA ALA A 75 -1.95 4.08 -4.59
C ALA A 75 -2.74 5.39 -4.64
N GLU A 76 -3.94 5.40 -4.10
CA GLU A 76 -4.80 6.59 -4.08
C GLU A 76 -4.11 7.76 -3.39
N ILE A 77 -3.53 7.53 -2.21
CA ILE A 77 -2.79 8.57 -1.48
C ILE A 77 -1.57 8.99 -2.29
N ALA A 78 -0.84 8.03 -2.84
CA ALA A 78 0.38 8.32 -3.61
C ALA A 78 0.08 9.20 -4.82
N PHE A 79 -0.91 8.84 -5.64
CA PHE A 79 -1.28 9.62 -6.82
C PHE A 79 -1.77 11.01 -6.46
N LYS A 80 -2.58 11.11 -5.41
CA LYS A 80 -3.14 12.40 -4.97
C LYS A 80 -2.03 13.37 -4.58
N LYS A 81 -0.91 12.87 -4.08
CA LYS A 81 0.20 13.69 -3.62
C LYS A 81 1.38 13.73 -4.59
N GLY A 82 1.23 13.19 -5.78
CA GLY A 82 2.24 13.26 -6.82
C GLY A 82 3.34 12.20 -6.76
N PHE A 83 3.19 11.18 -5.93
CA PHE A 83 4.14 10.06 -5.86
C PHE A 83 3.75 8.97 -6.86
N ASP A 84 3.73 9.35 -8.13
CA ASP A 84 3.15 8.50 -9.20
C ASP A 84 3.87 7.17 -9.38
N ARG A 85 5.20 7.15 -9.26
CA ARG A 85 5.95 5.89 -9.37
C ARG A 85 5.56 4.91 -8.28
N PHE A 86 5.42 5.40 -7.07
CA PHE A 86 5.00 4.57 -5.94
C PHE A 86 3.55 4.10 -6.13
N GLY A 87 2.69 5.00 -6.62
CA GLY A 87 1.30 4.66 -6.91
C GLY A 87 1.19 3.53 -7.93
N VAL A 88 1.99 3.58 -8.99
CA VAL A 88 2.03 2.51 -10.00
C VAL A 88 2.47 1.19 -9.37
N SER A 89 3.51 1.22 -8.54
CA SER A 89 3.98 0.00 -7.85
C SER A 89 2.87 -0.63 -7.02
N ALA A 90 2.13 0.18 -6.26
CA ALA A 90 1.03 -0.32 -5.45
C ALA A 90 -0.07 -0.95 -6.32
N LEU A 91 -0.40 -0.32 -7.44
CA LEU A 91 -1.39 -0.88 -8.37
C LEU A 91 -0.92 -2.19 -9.00
N GLU A 92 0.37 -2.31 -9.28
CA GLU A 92 0.93 -3.55 -9.83
C GLU A 92 0.82 -4.70 -8.82
N TYR A 93 1.04 -4.41 -7.54
CA TYR A 93 0.83 -5.41 -6.49
C TYR A 93 -0.65 -5.78 -6.36
N ALA A 94 -1.56 -4.81 -6.48
CA ALA A 94 -3.00 -5.11 -6.50
C ALA A 94 -3.34 -6.02 -7.67
N LEU A 95 -2.76 -5.75 -8.84
CA LEU A 95 -2.96 -6.58 -10.04
C LEU A 95 -2.53 -8.02 -9.78
N ASP A 96 -1.39 -8.23 -9.12
CA ASP A 96 -0.92 -9.57 -8.76
C ASP A 96 -1.93 -10.28 -7.86
N CYS A 97 -2.57 -9.55 -6.95
CA CYS A 97 -3.61 -10.11 -6.08
C CYS A 97 -4.84 -10.55 -6.88
N TYR A 98 -5.26 -9.75 -7.85
CA TYR A 98 -6.37 -10.13 -8.75
C TYR A 98 -6.04 -11.40 -9.52
N LYS A 99 -4.80 -11.53 -9.99
CA LYS A 99 -4.34 -12.74 -10.69
C LYS A 99 -4.38 -13.94 -9.76
N ALA A 100 -3.95 -13.77 -8.51
CA ALA A 100 -4.00 -14.85 -7.52
C ALA A 100 -5.43 -15.31 -7.24
N LEU A 101 -6.41 -14.41 -7.38
CA LEU A 101 -7.83 -14.74 -7.25
C LEU A 101 -8.46 -15.30 -8.52
N GLY A 102 -7.70 -15.40 -9.62
CA GLY A 102 -8.20 -15.87 -10.90
C GLY A 102 -9.11 -14.87 -11.61
N LYS A 103 -8.94 -13.57 -11.32
CA LYS A 103 -9.81 -12.52 -11.84
C LYS A 103 -9.16 -11.67 -12.93
N GLU A 104 -8.16 -12.20 -13.63
CA GLU A 104 -7.41 -11.41 -14.61
C GLU A 104 -8.28 -10.83 -15.74
N LYS A 105 -9.41 -11.46 -16.02
CA LYS A 105 -10.30 -11.02 -17.11
C LYS A 105 -11.43 -10.11 -16.67
N ASP A 106 -11.51 -9.81 -15.37
CA ASP A 106 -12.55 -8.95 -14.85
C ASP A 106 -12.39 -7.53 -15.39
N LYS A 107 -13.51 -6.86 -15.58
CA LYS A 107 -13.54 -5.48 -16.11
C LYS A 107 -12.65 -4.53 -15.30
N GLU A 108 -12.73 -4.63 -13.98
CA GLU A 108 -11.91 -3.77 -13.10
C GLU A 108 -10.42 -4.00 -13.27
N VAL A 109 -10.01 -5.23 -13.60
CA VAL A 109 -8.61 -5.55 -13.86
C VAL A 109 -8.16 -4.91 -15.17
N VAL A 110 -8.98 -4.98 -16.19
CA VAL A 110 -8.69 -4.35 -17.49
C VAL A 110 -8.52 -2.83 -17.31
N GLU A 111 -9.40 -2.21 -16.54
CA GLU A 111 -9.31 -0.77 -16.25
C GLU A 111 -8.05 -0.44 -15.45
N LEU A 112 -7.70 -1.28 -14.48
CA LEU A 112 -6.49 -1.12 -13.68
C LEU A 112 -5.24 -1.19 -14.56
N GLN A 113 -5.19 -2.15 -15.49
CA GLN A 113 -4.08 -2.29 -16.43
C GLN A 113 -3.93 -1.05 -17.31
N LYS A 114 -5.05 -0.49 -17.78
CA LYS A 114 -5.04 0.75 -18.57
C LYS A 114 -4.48 1.92 -17.76
N LYS A 115 -4.91 2.04 -16.52
CA LYS A 115 -4.43 3.12 -15.65
C LYS A 115 -2.92 3.01 -15.42
N ILE A 116 -2.43 1.82 -15.14
CA ILE A 116 -1.00 1.56 -14.95
C ILE A 116 -0.23 1.97 -16.21
N LYS A 117 -0.70 1.51 -17.37
CA LYS A 117 -0.06 1.81 -18.65
C LYS A 117 -0.01 3.31 -18.91
N ASN A 118 -1.12 4.01 -18.67
CA ASN A 118 -1.21 5.45 -18.90
C ASN A 118 -0.27 6.24 -18.00
N VAL A 119 -0.18 5.87 -16.71
CA VAL A 119 0.71 6.56 -15.78
C VAL A 119 2.17 6.28 -16.15
N LYS A 120 2.51 5.05 -16.51
CA LYS A 120 3.87 4.69 -16.95
C LYS A 120 4.27 5.49 -18.18
N LYS A 121 3.37 5.65 -19.13
CA LYS A 121 3.60 6.44 -20.35
C LYS A 121 3.87 7.90 -20.01
N LYS A 122 3.06 8.45 -19.10
CA LYS A 122 3.24 9.83 -18.62
C LYS A 122 4.60 10.00 -17.95
N LEU A 123 4.99 9.06 -17.09
CA LEU A 123 6.27 9.10 -16.40
C LEU A 123 7.44 9.02 -17.39
N ALA A 124 7.34 8.17 -18.39
CA ALA A 124 8.36 8.04 -19.43
C ALA A 124 8.54 9.35 -20.19
N SER A 125 7.45 10.03 -20.52
CA SER A 125 7.51 11.30 -21.24
C SER A 125 8.15 12.43 -20.43
N GLN A 126 8.14 12.33 -19.10
CA GLN A 126 8.74 13.34 -18.23
C GLN A 126 10.27 13.23 -18.14
N LEU A 127 10.84 12.17 -18.68
CA LEU A 127 12.29 11.97 -18.67
C LEU A 127 13.01 12.74 -19.79
N PHE A 128 12.26 13.27 -20.75
CA PHE A 128 12.82 13.97 -21.92
C PHE A 128 12.37 15.42 -22.05
#